data_8c52943656f064835da4d0c05a120560
#
_entry.id   8c52943656f064835da4d0c05a120560
#
_cell.length_a   1.000
_cell.length_b   1.000
_cell.length_c   1.000
_cell.angle_alpha   90.00
_cell.angle_beta   90.00
_cell.angle_gamma   90.00
#
_symmetry.space_group_name_H-M   'P 1'
#
loop_
_entity.id
_entity.type
_entity.pdbx_description
1 polymer ?
#
loop_
_entity_poly.entity_id
_entity_poly.type
_entity_poly.pdbx_seq_one_letter_code
_entity_poly.pdbx_strand_id
1 'polypeptide(L)'
;MRAKSYNQYKKYYGSNIMNESIRWQEALNKKAIGIDKCDLGKVEQINDDIIITRKGLINKKRFLMPKKLVDRFDGNTLYFKIMKAEAKQFRQNDLIQ
;
A
#
# COMPACT_ATOMS: atom_id res chain seq x y z
N MET A 1 21.20 5.84 -12.05
CA MET A 1 20.75 5.68 -12.27
C MET A 1 20.09 5.57 -12.17
N ARG A 2 20.13 5.50 -11.66
CA ARG A 2 19.60 5.26 -11.58
C ARG A 2 18.87 5.26 -11.70
N ALA A 3 18.95 5.43 -11.37
CA ALA A 3 18.28 5.38 -11.59
C ALA A 3 17.70 5.54 -11.79
N LYS A 4 18.10 5.57 -11.79
CA LYS A 4 17.48 5.63 -12.17
C LYS A 4 16.93 5.19 -12.51
N SER A 5 17.11 4.71 -12.26
CA SER A 5 16.44 4.34 -12.67
C SER A 5 15.47 4.23 -12.72
N TYR A 6 15.45 4.17 -12.54
CA TYR A 6 14.32 4.08 -12.80
C TYR A 6 13.49 4.84 -13.17
N ASN A 7 13.92 5.19 -13.39
CA ASN A 7 13.11 6.11 -13.51
C ASN A 7 12.58 6.62 -14.76
N GLN A 8 13.18 6.71 -15.76
CA GLN A 8 12.70 7.30 -16.91
C GLN A 8 11.70 6.54 -17.64
N TYR A 9 11.77 5.26 -17.64
CA TYR A 9 10.80 4.50 -18.37
C TYR A 9 9.42 4.58 -17.75
N LYS A 10 9.34 4.92 -16.51
CA LYS A 10 8.05 4.88 -15.89
C LYS A 10 7.17 6.04 -16.24
N LYS A 11 7.68 7.06 -16.81
CA LYS A 11 6.82 8.18 -17.12
C LYS A 11 5.84 7.87 -18.23
N TYR A 12 5.99 6.73 -18.89
CA TYR A 12 5.06 6.36 -19.92
C TYR A 12 3.87 5.61 -19.40
N TYR A 13 3.85 5.31 -18.12
CA TYR A 13 2.81 4.50 -17.57
C TYR A 13 1.97 5.34 -16.65
N GLY A 14 0.69 5.46 -16.97
CA GLY A 14 -0.20 6.28 -16.19
C GLY A 14 -0.21 5.94 -14.73
N SER A 15 -0.21 4.67 -14.41
CA SER A 15 -0.25 4.27 -13.01
C SER A 15 0.99 4.73 -12.27
N ASN A 16 2.14 4.71 -12.94
CA ASN A 16 3.36 5.17 -12.30
C ASN A 16 3.31 6.66 -12.02
N ILE A 17 2.75 7.40 -12.97
CA ILE A 17 2.62 8.83 -12.79
C ILE A 17 1.72 9.15 -11.62
N MET A 18 0.62 8.43 -11.51
CA MET A 18 -0.30 8.65 -10.41
C MET A 18 0.35 8.35 -9.08
N ASN A 19 1.10 7.25 -9.00
CA ASN A 19 1.77 6.90 -7.77
C ASN A 19 2.81 7.93 -7.39
N GLU A 20 3.47 8.48 -8.37
CA GLU A 20 4.49 9.47 -8.10
C GLU A 20 3.92 10.77 -7.56
N SER A 21 2.66 11.04 -7.84
CA SER A 21 2.06 12.26 -7.35
C SER A 21 1.46 12.12 -5.96
N ILE A 22 1.48 10.92 -5.41
CA ILE A 22 0.94 10.71 -4.07
C ILE A 22 1.88 11.25 -3.02
N ARG A 23 1.33 12.01 -2.10
CA ARG A 23 2.10 12.48 -0.97
C ARG A 23 2.03 11.43 0.12
N TRP A 24 3.00 10.56 0.11
CA TRP A 24 2.97 9.39 0.97
C TRP A 24 2.81 9.72 2.44
N GLN A 25 3.42 10.79 2.90
CA GLN A 25 3.33 11.13 4.31
C GLN A 25 1.90 11.40 4.74
N GLU A 26 1.08 11.88 3.82
CA GLU A 26 -0.29 12.19 4.15
C GLU A 26 -1.14 10.94 4.26
N ALA A 27 -0.63 9.82 3.76
CA ALA A 27 -1.37 8.57 3.83
C ALA A 27 -1.20 7.86 5.18
N LEU A 28 -0.28 8.30 6.00
CA LEU A 28 -0.10 7.68 7.31
C LEU A 28 -1.37 7.82 8.13
N ASN A 29 -1.73 6.73 8.78
CA ASN A 29 -2.91 6.64 9.64
C ASN A 29 -4.22 6.75 8.91
N LYS A 30 -4.19 6.75 7.58
CA LYS A 30 -5.42 6.78 6.80
C LYS A 30 -5.87 5.36 6.51
N LYS A 31 -7.11 5.23 6.09
CA LYS A 31 -7.68 3.93 5.74
C LYS A 31 -6.98 3.34 4.54
N ALA A 32 -6.95 2.01 4.50
CA ALA A 32 -6.44 1.26 3.36
C ALA A 32 -7.52 0.30 2.92
N ILE A 33 -7.85 0.31 1.64
CA ILE A 33 -8.95 -0.48 1.10
C ILE A 33 -8.53 -1.13 -0.21
N GLY A 34 -8.96 -2.37 -0.41
CA GLY A 34 -8.71 -3.08 -1.66
C GLY A 34 -9.77 -2.84 -2.71
N ILE A 35 -9.61 -3.49 -3.86
CA ILE A 35 -10.52 -3.31 -5.00
C ILE A 35 -11.95 -3.66 -4.65
N ASP A 36 -12.13 -4.74 -3.92
CA ASP A 36 -13.48 -5.23 -3.56
C ASP A 36 -13.95 -4.57 -2.27
N LYS A 37 -13.38 -3.41 -1.96
CA LYS A 37 -13.74 -2.67 -0.75
C LYS A 37 -13.38 -3.41 0.52
N CYS A 38 -12.47 -4.36 0.43
CA CYS A 38 -12.05 -5.06 1.62
C CYS A 38 -11.23 -4.13 2.50
N ASP A 39 -11.44 -4.25 3.80
CA ASP A 39 -10.79 -3.40 4.77
C ASP A 39 -9.39 -3.93 5.05
N LEU A 40 -8.39 -3.15 4.72
CA LEU A 40 -7.00 -3.51 4.97
C LEU A 40 -6.44 -2.80 6.20
N GLY A 41 -7.29 -2.08 6.93
CA GLY A 41 -6.88 -1.40 8.13
C GLY A 41 -6.42 0.02 7.86
N LYS A 42 -5.45 0.45 8.63
CA LYS A 42 -4.90 1.79 8.49
C LYS A 42 -3.42 1.71 8.16
N VAL A 43 -2.96 2.69 7.43
CA VAL A 43 -1.55 2.75 7.06
C VAL A 43 -0.74 3.05 8.30
N GLU A 44 0.13 2.13 8.66
CA GLU A 44 0.94 2.26 9.86
C GLU A 44 2.34 2.75 9.55
N GLN A 45 2.90 2.32 8.43
CA GLN A 45 4.26 2.65 8.08
C GLN A 45 4.44 2.64 6.58
N ILE A 46 5.26 3.54 6.08
CA ILE A 46 5.54 3.63 4.65
C ILE A 46 7.04 3.61 4.46
N ASN A 47 7.52 2.62 3.72
CA ASN A 47 8.92 2.50 3.35
C ASN A 47 9.06 2.73 1.86
N ASP A 48 10.27 2.55 1.35
CA ASP A 48 10.49 2.77 -0.08
C ASP A 48 9.66 1.86 -0.96
N ASP A 49 9.57 0.59 -0.60
CA ASP A 49 8.90 -0.40 -1.44
C ASP A 49 7.68 -1.00 -0.82
N ILE A 50 7.47 -0.79 0.45
CA ILE A 50 6.43 -1.49 1.18
C ILE A 50 5.61 -0.54 2.02
N ILE A 51 4.31 -0.80 2.07
CA ILE A 51 3.41 -0.08 2.94
C ILE A 51 2.85 -1.10 3.92
N ILE A 52 2.97 -0.79 5.19
CA ILE A 52 2.46 -1.67 6.23
C ILE A 52 1.14 -1.11 6.72
N THR A 53 0.10 -1.92 6.65
CA THR A 53 -1.19 -1.55 7.20
C THR A 53 -1.49 -2.43 8.39
N ARG A 54 -2.28 -1.91 9.29
CA ARG A 54 -2.63 -2.63 10.52
C ARG A 54 -4.13 -2.59 10.71
N LYS A 55 -4.70 -3.75 10.97
CA LYS A 55 -6.12 -3.89 11.17
C LYS A 55 -6.38 -4.55 12.52
N GLY A 56 -7.35 -4.03 13.28
CA GLY A 56 -7.74 -4.60 14.55
C GLY A 56 -7.08 -3.92 15.72
N LEU A 57 -7.72 -4.01 16.88
CA LEU A 57 -7.20 -3.40 18.08
C LEU A 57 -6.54 -4.43 18.99
N ILE A 58 -7.16 -5.59 19.12
CA ILE A 58 -6.66 -6.61 20.01
C ILE A 58 -5.87 -7.65 19.25
N ASN A 59 -6.50 -8.26 18.26
CA ASN A 59 -5.80 -9.24 17.42
C ASN A 59 -5.34 -8.50 16.18
N LYS A 60 -4.24 -7.82 16.31
CA LYS A 60 -3.74 -6.99 15.22
C LYS A 60 -3.24 -7.83 14.07
N LYS A 61 -3.65 -7.46 12.88
CA LYS A 61 -3.17 -8.08 11.66
C LYS A 61 -2.43 -7.03 10.87
N ARG A 62 -1.24 -7.36 10.44
CA ARG A 62 -0.46 -6.44 9.62
C ARG A 62 -0.28 -7.02 8.25
N PHE A 63 -0.45 -6.16 7.25
CA PHE A 63 -0.21 -6.51 5.87
C PHE A 63 0.99 -5.74 5.38
N LEU A 64 1.93 -6.46 4.78
CA LEU A 64 3.12 -5.85 4.20
C LEU A 64 2.88 -5.77 2.70
N MET A 65 2.33 -4.65 2.26
CA MET A 65 1.85 -4.50 0.89
C MET A 65 2.91 -3.88 0.01
N PRO A 66 3.20 -4.48 -1.14
CA PRO A 66 4.11 -3.81 -2.08
C PRO A 66 3.54 -2.46 -2.47
N LYS A 67 4.37 -1.45 -2.45
CA LYS A 67 3.94 -0.11 -2.79
C LYS A 67 3.40 -0.02 -4.20
N LYS A 68 3.90 -0.87 -5.09
CA LYS A 68 3.45 -0.87 -6.47
C LYS A 68 1.99 -1.28 -6.62
N LEU A 69 1.40 -1.85 -5.59
CA LEU A 69 0.00 -2.23 -5.65
C LEU A 69 -0.94 -1.09 -5.29
N VAL A 70 -0.41 0.05 -4.96
CA VAL A 70 -1.26 1.20 -4.66
C VAL A 70 -1.87 1.72 -5.95
N ASP A 71 -3.17 1.95 -5.90
CA ASP A 71 -3.90 2.51 -7.03
C ASP A 71 -3.94 4.03 -6.95
N ARG A 72 -4.43 4.56 -5.84
CA ARG A 72 -4.56 6.00 -5.69
C ARG A 72 -4.80 6.35 -4.23
N PHE A 73 -4.70 7.63 -3.95
CA PHE A 73 -4.95 8.16 -2.61
C PHE A 73 -5.82 9.39 -2.78
N ASP A 74 -6.97 9.41 -2.13
CA ASP A 74 -7.90 10.53 -2.29
C ASP A 74 -7.84 11.52 -1.12
N GLY A 75 -6.83 11.42 -0.29
CA GLY A 75 -6.69 12.30 0.86
C GLY A 75 -7.22 11.68 2.15
N ASN A 76 -8.10 10.72 2.03
CA ASN A 76 -8.68 10.04 3.19
C ASN A 76 -8.42 8.56 3.18
N THR A 77 -8.27 7.98 2.01
CA THR A 77 -8.16 6.53 1.85
C THR A 77 -7.11 6.19 0.82
N LEU A 78 -6.27 5.22 1.16
CA LEU A 78 -5.29 4.69 0.24
C LEU A 78 -5.88 3.43 -0.38
N TYR A 79 -5.99 3.41 -1.70
CA TYR A 79 -6.61 2.30 -2.42
C TYR A 79 -5.56 1.40 -3.02
N PHE A 80 -5.72 0.10 -2.83
CA PHE A 80 -4.79 -0.89 -3.36
C PHE A 80 -5.45 -1.71 -4.45
N LYS A 81 -4.68 -2.06 -5.47
CA LYS A 81 -5.15 -2.90 -6.57
C LYS A 81 -5.04 -4.35 -6.17
N ILE A 82 -5.81 -4.74 -5.16
CA ILE A 82 -5.72 -6.09 -4.65
C ILE A 82 -7.07 -6.47 -4.05
N MET A 83 -7.41 -7.73 -4.17
CA MET A 83 -8.63 -8.25 -3.61
C MET A 83 -8.33 -8.92 -2.27
N LYS A 84 -9.38 -9.10 -1.48
CA LYS A 84 -9.23 -9.67 -0.15
C LYS A 84 -8.47 -10.99 -0.17
N ALA A 85 -8.81 -11.85 -1.12
CA ALA A 85 -8.18 -13.15 -1.18
C ALA A 85 -6.69 -13.03 -1.43
N GLU A 86 -6.29 -12.05 -2.23
CA GLU A 86 -4.87 -11.85 -2.52
C GLU A 86 -4.14 -11.17 -1.38
N ALA A 87 -4.84 -10.34 -0.64
CA ALA A 87 -4.22 -9.62 0.46
C ALA A 87 -3.71 -10.57 1.53
N LYS A 88 -4.32 -11.72 1.64
CA LYS A 88 -3.89 -12.69 2.64
C LYS A 88 -2.45 -13.13 2.44
N GLN A 89 -1.96 -13.05 1.22
CA GLN A 89 -0.59 -13.44 0.94
C GLN A 89 0.41 -12.48 1.56
N PHE A 90 -0.01 -11.27 1.83
CA PHE A 90 0.87 -10.25 2.37
C PHE A 90 0.69 -10.08 3.88
N ARG A 91 -0.13 -10.89 4.47
CA ARG A 91 -0.38 -10.78 5.90
C ARG A 91 0.80 -11.32 6.68
N GLN A 92 1.25 -10.53 7.64
CA GLN A 92 2.34 -10.94 8.49
C GLN A 92 1.82 -11.99 9.48
N ASN A 93 2.55 -13.08 9.60
CA ASN A 93 2.15 -14.13 10.51
C ASN A 93 2.93 -14.02 11.81
N ASP A 94 2.28 -13.48 12.83
CA ASP A 94 2.93 -13.29 14.10
C ASP A 94 3.11 -14.55 14.90
N LEU A 95 2.40 -15.57 14.52
CA LEU A 95 2.49 -16.82 15.28
C LEU A 95 3.79 -17.54 15.08
N ILE A 96 4.52 -17.18 14.07
CA ILE A 96 5.76 -17.87 13.77
C ILE A 96 6.91 -17.38 14.61
N GLN A 97 6.78 -16.21 15.16
CA GLN A 97 7.86 -15.70 15.97
C GLN A 97 8.15 -16.47 17.20
#